data_078b6ed96982271bfa7d4dbb3ad4f2ec
#
_entry.id   078b6ed96982271bfa7d4dbb3ad4f2ec
#
_cell.length_a   1.000
_cell.length_b   1.000
_cell.length_c   1.000
_cell.angle_alpha   90.00
_cell.angle_beta   90.00
_cell.angle_gamma   90.00
#
_symmetry.space_group_name_H-M   'P 1'
#
loop_
_entity.id
_entity.type
_entity.pdbx_description
1 polymer ?
#
loop_
_entity_poly.entity_id
_entity_poly.type
_entity_poly.pdbx_seq_one_letter_code
_entity_poly.pdbx_strand_id
1 'polypeptide(L)'
;MKAVRVHAFDAPPVIEEVTQPVLRPGRTLVRMEAATVGHIDRTVWRGSFLKHPPFPYTPGVEAAGVVVASAVYASGQRVWLRGSGLGTLFDGTWCELIDAPDEALGLLPDGVPAAIGAAFFSPSTSAWVALHDVARLSAAESVLVTGATGAVGSLAVQLALDAGADVTALVADAAQAARMPSGAKVLVLGNEPGSSMDSISADLLVDTVGGGVLAAALARVKPGGRAVLVGYTAGNTLTLDIAHFLQRDVSLLPLNMFRREPAGRAAAPDLLARLADGRLKLDVQPFALESAAQAMDWISQRGHRGRAVLTMGR
;
A
#
# COMPACT_ATOMS: atom_id res chain seq x y z
N MET A 1 18.98 -19.37 11.29
CA MET A 1 17.71 -18.62 11.38
C MET A 1 16.78 -19.03 10.26
N LYS A 2 15.47 -18.97 10.47
CA LYS A 2 14.49 -19.21 9.41
C LYS A 2 14.36 -18.02 8.46
N ALA A 3 14.27 -18.31 7.16
CA ALA A 3 13.93 -17.36 6.12
C ALA A 3 13.08 -18.04 5.04
N VAL A 4 12.20 -17.28 4.42
CA VAL A 4 11.51 -17.70 3.20
C VAL A 4 12.47 -17.53 2.03
N ARG A 5 12.61 -18.55 1.19
CA ARG A 5 13.49 -18.51 0.01
C ARG A 5 12.71 -18.79 -1.26
N VAL A 6 13.06 -18.08 -2.31
CA VAL A 6 12.57 -18.27 -3.69
C VAL A 6 13.74 -18.64 -4.56
N HIS A 7 13.66 -19.81 -5.26
CA HIS A 7 14.73 -20.38 -6.07
C HIS A 7 14.60 -20.10 -7.57
N ALA A 8 13.39 -19.78 -8.03
CA ALA A 8 13.11 -19.46 -9.43
C ALA A 8 11.82 -18.61 -9.51
N PHE A 9 11.61 -17.93 -10.63
CA PHE A 9 10.34 -17.24 -10.89
C PHE A 9 9.17 -18.23 -10.86
N ASP A 10 8.06 -17.78 -10.30
CA ASP A 10 6.82 -18.55 -10.11
C ASP A 10 6.97 -19.84 -9.28
N ALA A 11 8.18 -20.14 -8.76
CA ALA A 11 8.37 -21.27 -7.85
C ALA A 11 7.78 -20.96 -6.45
N PRO A 12 7.11 -21.92 -5.80
CA PRO A 12 6.59 -21.71 -4.44
C PRO A 12 7.69 -21.26 -3.48
N PRO A 13 7.47 -20.23 -2.66
CA PRO A 13 8.40 -19.86 -1.61
C PRO A 13 8.45 -20.97 -0.55
N VAL A 14 9.66 -21.29 -0.09
CA VAL A 14 9.93 -22.34 0.89
C VAL A 14 10.64 -21.78 2.12
N ILE A 15 10.45 -22.39 3.29
CA ILE A 15 11.20 -22.07 4.50
C ILE A 15 12.53 -22.84 4.50
N GLU A 16 13.61 -22.10 4.79
CA GLU A 16 14.95 -22.66 4.93
C GLU A 16 15.64 -22.13 6.18
N GLU A 17 16.54 -22.94 6.72
CA GLU A 17 17.52 -22.50 7.70
C GLU A 17 18.70 -21.84 6.96
N VAL A 18 18.93 -20.56 7.22
CA VAL A 18 20.03 -19.81 6.62
C VAL A 18 20.97 -19.26 7.68
N THR A 19 22.20 -18.93 7.30
CA THR A 19 23.16 -18.26 8.19
C THR A 19 22.60 -16.90 8.64
N GLN A 20 22.77 -16.60 9.93
CA GLN A 20 22.38 -15.27 10.44
C GLN A 20 23.25 -14.18 9.82
N PRO A 21 22.66 -13.04 9.44
CA PRO A 21 23.44 -11.91 8.97
C PRO A 21 24.29 -11.31 10.10
N VAL A 22 25.43 -10.75 9.72
CA VAL A 22 26.27 -9.95 10.62
C VAL A 22 26.11 -8.48 10.32
N LEU A 23 26.20 -7.64 11.34
CA LEU A 23 26.11 -6.19 11.18
C LEU A 23 27.25 -5.66 10.29
N ARG A 24 26.88 -4.91 9.27
CA ARG A 24 27.79 -4.23 8.34
C ARG A 24 27.74 -2.70 8.54
N PRO A 25 28.81 -1.94 8.19
CA PRO A 25 28.78 -0.47 8.26
C PRO A 25 27.63 0.13 7.43
N GLY A 26 26.95 1.16 7.97
CA GLY A 26 25.82 1.84 7.35
C GLY A 26 24.53 1.00 7.35
N ARG A 27 24.45 -0.02 8.21
CA ARG A 27 23.32 -0.93 8.30
C ARG A 27 22.93 -1.21 9.75
N THR A 28 21.72 -1.65 9.91
CA THR A 28 21.13 -2.01 11.21
C THR A 28 20.67 -3.44 11.19
N LEU A 29 21.04 -4.20 12.22
CA LEU A 29 20.56 -5.56 12.43
C LEU A 29 19.21 -5.50 13.17
N VAL A 30 18.16 -6.02 12.51
CA VAL A 30 16.79 -5.96 13.03
C VAL A 30 16.21 -7.35 13.16
N ARG A 31 15.73 -7.70 14.36
CA ARG A 31 14.91 -8.88 14.58
C ARG A 31 13.49 -8.56 14.15
N MET A 32 13.00 -9.32 13.17
CA MET A 32 11.71 -9.09 12.57
C MET A 32 10.57 -9.57 13.49
N GLU A 33 9.51 -8.79 13.58
CA GLU A 33 8.27 -9.14 14.28
C GLU A 33 7.13 -9.38 13.30
N ALA A 34 7.11 -8.61 12.20
CA ALA A 34 6.11 -8.72 11.16
C ALA A 34 6.66 -8.25 9.81
N ALA A 35 6.24 -8.86 8.71
CA ALA A 35 6.55 -8.45 7.34
C ALA A 35 5.31 -8.55 6.46
N THR A 36 5.12 -7.64 5.48
CA THR A 36 3.97 -7.72 4.58
C THR A 36 4.19 -8.68 3.43
N VAL A 37 3.08 -9.21 2.92
CA VAL A 37 3.00 -9.82 1.60
C VAL A 37 2.15 -8.89 0.73
N GLY A 38 2.75 -8.32 -0.32
CA GLY A 38 2.11 -7.32 -1.17
C GLY A 38 2.21 -7.63 -2.66
N HIS A 39 1.50 -6.85 -3.47
CA HIS A 39 1.56 -7.00 -4.93
C HIS A 39 2.96 -6.81 -5.50
N ILE A 40 3.79 -5.98 -4.88
CA ILE A 40 5.18 -5.77 -5.31
C ILE A 40 6.01 -7.06 -5.15
N ASP A 41 5.86 -7.77 -4.02
CA ASP A 41 6.55 -9.04 -3.77
C ASP A 41 6.18 -10.06 -4.84
N ARG A 42 4.88 -10.13 -5.20
CA ARG A 42 4.38 -11.00 -6.27
C ARG A 42 4.89 -10.58 -7.66
N THR A 43 5.05 -9.29 -7.91
CA THR A 43 5.60 -8.78 -9.18
C THR A 43 7.07 -9.16 -9.34
N VAL A 44 7.85 -9.07 -8.26
CA VAL A 44 9.25 -9.53 -8.22
C VAL A 44 9.33 -11.04 -8.39
N TRP A 45 8.53 -11.79 -7.61
CA TRP A 45 8.45 -13.25 -7.67
C TRP A 45 8.12 -13.79 -9.07
N ARG A 46 7.28 -13.09 -9.84
CA ARG A 46 6.94 -13.43 -11.24
C ARG A 46 7.97 -12.99 -12.27
N GLY A 47 9.03 -12.31 -11.87
CA GLY A 47 9.99 -11.74 -12.81
C GLY A 47 9.45 -10.58 -13.66
N SER A 48 8.31 -10.00 -13.26
CA SER A 48 7.69 -8.87 -13.97
C SER A 48 8.15 -7.51 -13.46
N PHE A 49 9.04 -7.47 -12.48
CA PHE A 49 9.68 -6.25 -12.01
C PHE A 49 10.95 -5.97 -12.80
N LEU A 50 11.34 -4.68 -12.92
CA LEU A 50 12.49 -4.24 -13.72
C LEU A 50 13.81 -4.91 -13.32
N LYS A 51 13.97 -5.22 -12.04
CA LYS A 51 15.13 -5.90 -11.46
C LYS A 51 14.66 -6.86 -10.38
N HIS A 52 15.45 -7.87 -10.09
CA HIS A 52 15.19 -8.82 -9.01
C HIS A 52 16.49 -9.21 -8.31
N PRO A 53 16.45 -9.66 -7.04
CA PRO A 53 17.61 -10.22 -6.37
C PRO A 53 18.10 -11.49 -7.10
N PRO A 54 19.40 -11.85 -6.98
CA PRO A 54 19.89 -13.13 -7.48
C PRO A 54 19.27 -14.30 -6.71
N PHE A 55 18.93 -15.36 -7.41
CA PHE A 55 18.42 -16.59 -6.79
C PHE A 55 19.50 -17.38 -6.03
N PRO A 56 19.15 -18.08 -4.94
CA PRO A 56 17.89 -17.96 -4.21
C PRO A 56 17.85 -16.66 -3.39
N TYR A 57 16.67 -16.04 -3.24
CA TYR A 57 16.53 -14.80 -2.47
C TYR A 57 15.39 -14.89 -1.44
N THR A 58 15.45 -14.03 -0.43
CA THR A 58 14.37 -13.80 0.54
C THR A 58 13.48 -12.65 0.06
N PRO A 59 12.16 -12.86 -0.14
CA PRO A 59 11.23 -11.80 -0.48
C PRO A 59 10.96 -10.84 0.68
N GLY A 60 10.11 -9.82 0.41
CA GLY A 60 9.57 -8.90 1.41
C GLY A 60 10.16 -7.49 1.31
N VAL A 61 9.30 -6.51 1.04
CA VAL A 61 9.72 -5.11 0.84
C VAL A 61 9.39 -4.21 2.02
N GLU A 62 8.52 -4.66 2.94
CA GLU A 62 8.06 -3.88 4.10
C GLU A 62 7.96 -4.76 5.33
N ALA A 63 8.35 -4.22 6.47
CA ALA A 63 8.30 -4.95 7.73
C ALA A 63 8.32 -4.02 8.95
N ALA A 64 8.19 -4.61 10.13
CA ALA A 64 8.48 -4.01 11.42
C ALA A 64 9.23 -5.00 12.31
N GLY A 65 10.06 -4.47 13.19
CA GLY A 65 10.86 -5.28 14.10
C GLY A 65 11.54 -4.44 15.16
N VAL A 66 12.51 -5.07 15.82
CA VAL A 66 13.26 -4.47 16.93
C VAL A 66 14.75 -4.49 16.59
N VAL A 67 15.40 -3.36 16.77
CA VAL A 67 16.85 -3.20 16.58
C VAL A 67 17.61 -4.10 17.54
N VAL A 68 18.48 -4.94 16.99
CA VAL A 68 19.42 -5.77 17.75
C VAL A 68 20.75 -5.05 17.92
N ALA A 69 21.30 -4.51 16.82
CA ALA A 69 22.54 -3.77 16.80
C ALA A 69 22.56 -2.75 15.67
N SER A 70 23.07 -1.55 15.93
CA SER A 70 23.18 -0.45 14.97
C SER A 70 24.18 0.58 15.46
N ALA A 71 24.75 1.37 14.53
CA ALA A 71 25.50 2.59 14.86
C ALA A 71 24.58 3.82 14.99
N VAL A 72 23.35 3.76 14.48
CA VAL A 72 22.41 4.89 14.37
C VAL A 72 21.23 4.76 15.33
N TYR A 73 20.73 3.55 15.54
CA TYR A 73 19.55 3.26 16.37
C TYR A 73 19.96 2.56 17.66
N ALA A 74 19.29 2.86 18.76
CA ALA A 74 19.51 2.15 20.02
C ALA A 74 18.98 0.71 19.94
N SER A 75 19.69 -0.25 20.58
CA SER A 75 19.20 -1.62 20.74
C SER A 75 17.87 -1.60 21.50
N GLY A 76 16.93 -2.41 21.05
CA GLY A 76 15.57 -2.45 21.59
C GLY A 76 14.60 -1.43 20.97
N GLN A 77 15.06 -0.47 20.16
CA GLN A 77 14.16 0.42 19.45
C GLN A 77 13.28 -0.34 18.46
N ARG A 78 11.99 0.01 18.42
CA ARG A 78 11.05 -0.50 17.43
C ARG A 78 11.15 0.31 16.15
N VAL A 79 11.21 -0.38 15.02
CA VAL A 79 11.38 0.22 13.70
C VAL A 79 10.45 -0.40 12.67
N TRP A 80 10.06 0.40 11.67
CA TRP A 80 9.52 -0.09 10.41
C TRP A 80 10.61 -0.04 9.33
N LEU A 81 10.49 -0.87 8.30
CA LEU A 81 11.45 -1.00 7.20
C LEU A 81 10.75 -0.86 5.85
N ARG A 82 11.36 -0.08 4.94
CA ARG A 82 10.90 0.06 3.55
C ARG A 82 11.98 0.70 2.68
N GLY A 83 12.07 0.28 1.43
CA GLY A 83 12.93 0.91 0.42
C GLY A 83 14.34 0.35 0.36
N SER A 84 15.28 1.14 -0.19
CA SER A 84 16.71 0.82 -0.32
C SER A 84 17.00 -0.53 -0.97
N GLY A 85 16.11 -1.01 -1.85
CA GLY A 85 16.28 -2.26 -2.58
C GLY A 85 15.89 -3.54 -1.84
N LEU A 86 15.38 -3.46 -0.60
CA LEU A 86 14.90 -4.62 0.14
C LEU A 86 13.83 -5.39 -0.65
N GLY A 87 14.01 -6.70 -0.81
CA GLY A 87 13.10 -7.60 -1.52
C GLY A 87 13.01 -7.36 -3.04
N THR A 88 13.72 -6.37 -3.59
CA THR A 88 13.69 -6.04 -5.02
C THR A 88 15.08 -6.09 -5.69
N LEU A 89 16.13 -5.75 -4.97
CA LEU A 89 17.53 -5.81 -5.42
C LEU A 89 18.37 -6.73 -4.55
N PHE A 90 17.98 -6.89 -3.29
CA PHE A 90 18.65 -7.69 -2.26
C PHE A 90 17.63 -8.53 -1.52
N ASP A 91 18.11 -9.42 -0.65
CA ASP A 91 17.26 -10.15 0.29
C ASP A 91 16.36 -9.19 1.06
N GLY A 92 15.10 -9.58 1.24
CA GLY A 92 14.04 -8.82 1.87
C GLY A 92 13.72 -9.31 3.28
N THR A 93 12.50 -9.01 3.70
CA THR A 93 12.10 -9.00 5.11
C THR A 93 11.39 -10.27 5.59
N TRP A 94 11.20 -11.30 4.75
CA TRP A 94 10.53 -12.55 5.16
C TRP A 94 11.52 -13.51 5.84
N CYS A 95 12.08 -13.06 6.95
CA CYS A 95 13.08 -13.77 7.75
C CYS A 95 13.02 -13.36 9.22
N GLU A 96 13.68 -14.08 10.10
CA GLU A 96 13.72 -13.77 11.53
C GLU A 96 14.66 -12.59 11.87
N LEU A 97 15.73 -12.42 11.09
CA LEU A 97 16.74 -11.39 11.33
C LEU A 97 17.26 -10.85 10.00
N ILE A 98 17.35 -9.52 9.87
CA ILE A 98 17.86 -8.87 8.67
C ILE A 98 18.93 -7.85 9.03
N ASP A 99 19.96 -7.73 8.17
CA ASP A 99 20.89 -6.60 8.13
C ASP A 99 20.40 -5.64 7.04
N ALA A 100 19.68 -4.59 7.45
CA ALA A 100 19.02 -3.64 6.55
C ALA A 100 19.78 -2.30 6.47
N PRO A 101 19.81 -1.59 5.33
CA PRO A 101 20.36 -0.24 5.25
C PRO A 101 19.69 0.70 6.25
N ASP A 102 20.48 1.54 6.94
CA ASP A 102 19.97 2.48 7.95
C ASP A 102 18.88 3.41 7.38
N GLU A 103 19.02 3.82 6.14
CA GLU A 103 18.05 4.67 5.42
C GLU A 103 16.71 3.97 5.10
N ALA A 104 16.67 2.63 5.15
CA ALA A 104 15.45 1.87 4.96
C ALA A 104 14.53 1.93 6.18
N LEU A 105 15.04 2.33 7.34
CA LEU A 105 14.35 2.29 8.62
C LEU A 105 13.66 3.62 8.94
N GLY A 106 12.63 3.50 9.80
CA GLY A 106 12.04 4.62 10.53
C GLY A 106 11.54 4.13 11.88
N LEU A 107 11.41 5.03 12.83
CA LEU A 107 10.95 4.69 14.19
C LEU A 107 9.48 4.26 14.17
N LEU A 108 9.17 3.18 14.87
CA LEU A 108 7.81 2.71 15.09
C LEU A 108 7.38 3.04 16.53
N PRO A 109 6.36 3.90 16.73
CA PRO A 109 5.85 4.21 18.05
C PRO A 109 5.33 2.98 18.83
N ASP A 110 5.47 2.97 20.15
CA ASP A 110 5.08 1.85 21.01
C ASP A 110 3.58 1.51 20.91
N GLY A 111 2.72 2.51 20.70
CA GLY A 111 1.27 2.32 20.53
C GLY A 111 0.86 1.65 19.20
N VAL A 112 1.78 1.44 18.25
CA VAL A 112 1.48 0.80 16.97
C VAL A 112 1.86 -0.68 17.00
N PRO A 113 0.93 -1.63 16.82
CA PRO A 113 1.26 -3.05 16.72
C PRO A 113 2.23 -3.33 15.57
N ALA A 114 3.14 -4.30 15.72
CA ALA A 114 4.13 -4.64 14.68
C ALA A 114 3.48 -4.97 13.33
N ALA A 115 2.37 -5.70 13.31
CA ALA A 115 1.64 -6.03 12.10
C ALA A 115 1.14 -4.77 11.35
N ILE A 116 0.68 -3.74 12.08
CA ILE A 116 0.29 -2.45 11.51
C ILE A 116 1.54 -1.69 11.06
N GLY A 117 2.61 -1.67 11.88
CA GLY A 117 3.89 -1.04 11.54
C GLY A 117 4.55 -1.62 10.29
N ALA A 118 4.40 -2.93 10.05
CA ALA A 118 4.84 -3.58 8.82
C ALA A 118 3.99 -3.19 7.61
N ALA A 119 2.68 -2.98 7.81
CA ALA A 119 1.71 -2.86 6.72
C ALA A 119 1.38 -1.41 6.31
N PHE A 120 1.75 -0.41 7.13
CA PHE A 120 1.22 0.95 6.96
C PHE A 120 1.85 1.72 5.80
N PHE A 121 3.17 1.60 5.58
CA PHE A 121 3.91 2.58 4.79
C PHE A 121 3.35 2.75 3.38
N SER A 122 3.40 1.71 2.55
CA SER A 122 2.96 1.84 1.15
C SER A 122 1.52 2.34 1.00
N PRO A 123 0.49 1.80 1.67
CA PRO A 123 -0.87 2.26 1.44
C PRO A 123 -1.15 3.63 2.05
N SER A 124 -0.67 3.91 3.27
CA SER A 124 -0.94 5.18 3.95
C SER A 124 -0.25 6.35 3.25
N THR A 125 1.03 6.16 2.89
CA THR A 125 1.78 7.21 2.20
C THR A 125 1.30 7.42 0.77
N SER A 126 0.86 6.35 0.05
CA SER A 126 0.25 6.51 -1.26
C SER A 126 -1.05 7.29 -1.20
N ALA A 127 -1.92 7.00 -0.24
CA ALA A 127 -3.16 7.73 -0.03
C ALA A 127 -2.89 9.20 0.36
N TRP A 128 -1.98 9.43 1.29
CA TRP A 128 -1.60 10.78 1.72
C TRP A 128 -0.98 11.60 0.59
N VAL A 129 -0.01 11.04 -0.12
CA VAL A 129 0.66 11.71 -1.26
C VAL A 129 -0.33 11.98 -2.38
N ALA A 130 -1.24 11.04 -2.69
CA ALA A 130 -2.29 11.25 -3.69
C ALA A 130 -3.15 12.47 -3.37
N LEU A 131 -3.59 12.59 -2.12
CA LEU A 131 -4.48 13.66 -1.69
C LEU A 131 -3.77 15.00 -1.50
N HIS A 132 -2.64 15.02 -0.77
CA HIS A 132 -2.02 16.28 -0.31
C HIS A 132 -0.90 16.79 -1.23
N ASP A 133 -0.03 15.91 -1.72
CA ASP A 133 1.13 16.31 -2.51
C ASP A 133 0.79 16.41 -4.01
N VAL A 134 0.02 15.45 -4.55
CA VAL A 134 -0.33 15.40 -5.98
C VAL A 134 -1.62 16.18 -6.27
N ALA A 135 -2.71 15.83 -5.61
CA ALA A 135 -4.00 16.47 -5.84
C ALA A 135 -4.12 17.83 -5.17
N ARG A 136 -3.41 18.09 -4.09
CA ARG A 136 -3.55 19.31 -3.27
C ARG A 136 -5.01 19.51 -2.82
N LEU A 137 -5.57 18.46 -2.22
CA LEU A 137 -6.94 18.45 -1.74
C LEU A 137 -7.21 19.64 -0.82
N SER A 138 -8.31 20.35 -1.08
CA SER A 138 -8.83 21.42 -0.23
C SER A 138 -10.07 20.95 0.52
N ALA A 139 -10.33 21.55 1.69
CA ALA A 139 -11.55 21.29 2.44
C ALA A 139 -12.80 21.61 1.59
N ALA A 140 -13.88 20.87 1.84
CA ALA A 140 -15.15 20.98 1.12
C ALA A 140 -15.15 20.58 -0.37
N GLU A 141 -14.03 20.13 -0.94
CA GLU A 141 -14.06 19.50 -2.27
C GLU A 141 -14.79 18.16 -2.24
N SER A 142 -15.47 17.84 -3.34
CA SER A 142 -16.09 16.52 -3.53
C SER A 142 -15.06 15.54 -4.09
N VAL A 143 -14.86 14.42 -3.38
CA VAL A 143 -13.86 13.39 -3.72
C VAL A 143 -14.55 12.07 -4.03
N LEU A 144 -14.27 11.51 -5.20
CA LEU A 144 -14.66 10.14 -5.57
C LEU A 144 -13.45 9.21 -5.41
N VAL A 145 -13.60 8.13 -4.66
CA VAL A 145 -12.54 7.13 -4.46
C VAL A 145 -12.98 5.79 -5.03
N THR A 146 -12.26 5.27 -6.04
CA THR A 146 -12.48 3.92 -6.57
C THR A 146 -11.69 2.89 -5.77
N GLY A 147 -12.18 1.63 -5.71
CA GLY A 147 -11.54 0.59 -4.90
C GLY A 147 -11.46 0.95 -3.42
N ALA A 148 -12.51 1.62 -2.91
CA ALA A 148 -12.54 2.24 -1.59
C ALA A 148 -12.36 1.23 -0.42
N THR A 149 -12.52 -0.08 -0.64
CA THR A 149 -12.27 -1.13 0.35
C THR A 149 -10.85 -1.72 0.29
N GLY A 150 -10.07 -1.37 -0.73
CA GLY A 150 -8.66 -1.77 -0.86
C GLY A 150 -7.77 -1.03 0.15
N ALA A 151 -6.53 -1.49 0.31
CA ALA A 151 -5.61 -0.92 1.30
C ALA A 151 -5.37 0.58 1.11
N VAL A 152 -5.11 1.03 -0.12
CA VAL A 152 -4.93 2.46 -0.44
C VAL A 152 -6.25 3.21 -0.41
N GLY A 153 -7.29 2.66 -1.05
CA GLY A 153 -8.59 3.32 -1.18
C GLY A 153 -9.26 3.60 0.17
N SER A 154 -9.21 2.63 1.10
CA SER A 154 -9.80 2.81 2.44
C SER A 154 -9.11 3.91 3.24
N LEU A 155 -7.80 4.03 3.10
CA LEU A 155 -7.03 5.10 3.74
C LEU A 155 -7.24 6.44 3.05
N ALA A 156 -7.40 6.46 1.71
CA ALA A 156 -7.75 7.68 0.98
C ALA A 156 -9.13 8.23 1.40
N VAL A 157 -10.13 7.34 1.58
CA VAL A 157 -11.45 7.74 2.13
C VAL A 157 -11.31 8.37 3.51
N GLN A 158 -10.59 7.71 4.43
CA GLN A 158 -10.41 8.20 5.79
C GLN A 158 -9.67 9.54 5.84
N LEU A 159 -8.57 9.67 5.10
CA LEU A 159 -7.77 10.89 5.04
C LEU A 159 -8.52 12.05 4.38
N ALA A 160 -9.32 11.79 3.33
CA ALA A 160 -10.14 12.82 2.69
C ALA A 160 -11.27 13.31 3.61
N LEU A 161 -11.91 12.41 4.36
CA LEU A 161 -12.90 12.79 5.40
C LEU A 161 -12.26 13.64 6.50
N ASP A 162 -11.08 13.25 6.98
CA ASP A 162 -10.34 13.99 8.01
C ASP A 162 -9.91 15.39 7.52
N ALA A 163 -9.68 15.54 6.21
CA ALA A 163 -9.43 16.84 5.56
C ALA A 163 -10.69 17.68 5.35
N GLY A 164 -11.87 17.21 5.70
CA GLY A 164 -13.14 17.91 5.55
C GLY A 164 -13.76 17.86 4.16
N ALA A 165 -13.38 16.88 3.33
CA ALA A 165 -13.94 16.67 1.99
C ALA A 165 -15.30 15.96 2.03
N ASP A 166 -16.15 16.18 1.00
CA ASP A 166 -17.37 15.38 0.74
C ASP A 166 -16.99 14.13 -0.05
N VAL A 167 -16.89 12.98 0.63
CA VAL A 167 -16.33 11.76 0.08
C VAL A 167 -17.40 10.80 -0.41
N THR A 168 -17.29 10.37 -1.67
CA THR A 168 -18.03 9.24 -2.23
C THR A 168 -17.09 8.04 -2.42
N ALA A 169 -17.35 6.96 -1.70
CA ALA A 169 -16.61 5.70 -1.76
C ALA A 169 -17.28 4.75 -2.78
N LEU A 170 -16.57 4.40 -3.84
CA LEU A 170 -17.03 3.45 -4.85
C LEU A 170 -16.59 2.04 -4.48
N VAL A 171 -17.56 1.14 -4.27
CA VAL A 171 -17.35 -0.24 -3.83
C VAL A 171 -18.00 -1.24 -4.79
N ALA A 172 -17.53 -2.49 -4.79
CA ALA A 172 -18.00 -3.48 -5.74
C ALA A 172 -19.38 -4.05 -5.38
N ASP A 173 -19.66 -4.21 -4.08
CA ASP A 173 -20.87 -4.88 -3.59
C ASP A 173 -21.36 -4.33 -2.24
N ALA A 174 -22.54 -4.75 -1.81
CA ALA A 174 -23.18 -4.32 -0.58
C ALA A 174 -22.40 -4.76 0.69
N ALA A 175 -21.70 -5.91 0.65
CA ALA A 175 -20.89 -6.35 1.77
C ALA A 175 -19.66 -5.44 1.99
N GLN A 176 -19.13 -4.90 0.90
CA GLN A 176 -18.07 -3.88 0.95
C GLN A 176 -18.64 -2.52 1.44
N ALA A 177 -19.86 -2.17 1.05
CA ALA A 177 -20.50 -0.93 1.50
C ALA A 177 -20.61 -0.84 3.02
N ALA A 178 -20.93 -1.93 3.69
CA ALA A 178 -21.04 -2.00 5.14
C ALA A 178 -19.72 -1.74 5.91
N ARG A 179 -18.59 -1.72 5.19
CA ARG A 179 -17.24 -1.50 5.76
C ARG A 179 -16.78 -0.04 5.71
N MET A 180 -17.51 0.81 5.00
CA MET A 180 -17.10 2.20 4.85
C MET A 180 -17.29 2.99 6.15
N PRO A 181 -16.40 3.95 6.43
CA PRO A 181 -16.54 4.80 7.61
C PRO A 181 -17.81 5.65 7.53
N SER A 182 -18.41 5.92 8.67
CA SER A 182 -19.48 6.89 8.79
C SER A 182 -19.02 8.26 8.30
N GLY A 183 -19.79 8.91 7.45
CA GLY A 183 -19.43 10.18 6.81
C GLY A 183 -19.09 10.06 5.34
N ALA A 184 -18.69 8.89 4.83
CA ALA A 184 -18.58 8.67 3.40
C ALA A 184 -19.95 8.30 2.80
N LYS A 185 -20.30 8.92 1.68
CA LYS A 185 -21.35 8.41 0.80
C LYS A 185 -20.84 7.13 0.15
N VAL A 186 -21.68 6.11 0.06
CA VAL A 186 -21.26 4.83 -0.52
C VAL A 186 -22.06 4.56 -1.77
N LEU A 187 -21.35 4.24 -2.86
CA LEU A 187 -21.94 3.81 -4.10
C LEU A 187 -21.48 2.40 -4.45
N VAL A 188 -22.44 1.52 -4.70
CA VAL A 188 -22.19 0.14 -5.13
C VAL A 188 -22.21 0.10 -6.65
N LEU A 189 -21.14 -0.44 -7.25
CA LEU A 189 -20.95 -0.46 -8.70
C LEU A 189 -21.96 -1.34 -9.43
N GLY A 190 -22.56 -2.34 -8.92
CA GLY A 190 -23.40 -3.28 -9.66
C GLY A 190 -22.73 -3.89 -10.90
N ASN A 191 -23.50 -4.56 -11.74
CA ASN A 191 -23.01 -5.23 -12.95
C ASN A 191 -22.71 -4.25 -14.12
N GLU A 192 -23.27 -3.05 -14.09
CA GLU A 192 -23.04 -1.98 -15.09
C GLU A 192 -22.52 -0.72 -14.40
N PRO A 193 -21.20 -0.52 -14.40
CA PRO A 193 -20.58 0.60 -13.66
C PRO A 193 -21.04 2.00 -14.07
N GLY A 194 -21.55 2.17 -15.29
CA GLY A 194 -21.93 3.49 -15.80
C GLY A 194 -23.23 4.05 -15.18
N SER A 195 -24.29 3.24 -15.09
CA SER A 195 -25.62 3.70 -14.71
C SER A 195 -25.74 4.09 -13.23
N SER A 196 -24.99 3.45 -12.34
CA SER A 196 -25.02 3.77 -10.91
C SER A 196 -24.31 5.08 -10.54
N MET A 197 -23.47 5.60 -11.43
CA MET A 197 -22.65 6.80 -11.18
C MET A 197 -23.24 8.11 -11.75
N ASP A 198 -24.42 8.09 -12.37
CA ASP A 198 -24.96 9.27 -13.11
C ASP A 198 -25.21 10.51 -12.23
N SER A 199 -25.48 10.30 -10.95
CA SER A 199 -25.70 11.39 -9.98
C SER A 199 -24.41 11.94 -9.38
N ILE A 200 -23.23 11.38 -9.71
CA ILE A 200 -21.96 11.80 -9.13
C ILE A 200 -21.35 12.94 -9.93
N SER A 201 -20.83 13.93 -9.20
CA SER A 201 -20.03 15.02 -9.73
C SER A 201 -18.94 15.32 -8.71
N ALA A 202 -17.67 15.03 -9.04
CA ALA A 202 -16.52 15.15 -8.13
C ALA A 202 -15.48 16.15 -8.62
N ASP A 203 -14.90 16.92 -7.69
CA ASP A 203 -13.77 17.81 -7.98
C ASP A 203 -12.47 17.01 -8.15
N LEU A 204 -12.36 15.92 -7.38
CA LEU A 204 -11.21 15.03 -7.37
C LEU A 204 -11.65 13.55 -7.47
N LEU A 205 -11.01 12.82 -8.38
CA LEU A 205 -11.03 11.35 -8.41
C LEU A 205 -9.71 10.82 -7.89
N VAL A 206 -9.76 9.89 -6.93
CA VAL A 206 -8.62 9.06 -6.53
C VAL A 206 -8.88 7.64 -7.04
N ASP A 207 -8.19 7.25 -8.12
CA ASP A 207 -8.38 5.93 -8.71
C ASP A 207 -7.31 4.94 -8.29
N THR A 208 -7.76 3.84 -7.65
CA THR A 208 -6.88 2.77 -7.18
C THR A 208 -7.01 1.47 -7.96
N VAL A 209 -7.88 1.41 -8.97
CA VAL A 209 -8.19 0.16 -9.68
C VAL A 209 -7.96 0.17 -11.18
N GLY A 210 -8.06 1.31 -11.86
CA GLY A 210 -7.84 1.41 -13.30
C GLY A 210 -8.94 0.81 -14.18
N GLY A 211 -8.60 0.56 -15.44
CA GLY A 211 -9.46 -0.13 -16.42
C GLY A 211 -10.81 0.56 -16.66
N GLY A 212 -11.86 -0.23 -16.88
CA GLY A 212 -13.21 0.26 -17.14
C GLY A 212 -13.82 1.05 -15.98
N VAL A 213 -13.43 0.76 -14.72
CA VAL A 213 -13.88 1.52 -13.55
C VAL A 213 -13.31 2.94 -13.58
N LEU A 214 -12.01 3.10 -13.89
CA LEU A 214 -11.39 4.41 -14.09
C LEU A 214 -12.11 5.19 -15.20
N ALA A 215 -12.36 4.56 -16.36
CA ALA A 215 -13.03 5.23 -17.48
C ALA A 215 -14.42 5.77 -17.09
N ALA A 216 -15.22 4.96 -16.39
CA ALA A 216 -16.54 5.35 -15.90
C ALA A 216 -16.47 6.44 -14.82
N ALA A 217 -15.53 6.32 -13.86
CA ALA A 217 -15.35 7.31 -12.80
C ALA A 217 -14.80 8.65 -13.32
N LEU A 218 -13.91 8.63 -14.32
CA LEU A 218 -13.36 9.83 -14.93
C LEU A 218 -14.45 10.68 -15.61
N ALA A 219 -15.48 10.06 -16.16
CA ALA A 219 -16.63 10.76 -16.71
C ALA A 219 -17.42 11.55 -15.64
N ARG A 220 -17.21 11.29 -14.36
CA ARG A 220 -17.88 11.96 -13.23
C ARG A 220 -17.04 13.05 -12.57
N VAL A 221 -15.83 13.25 -13.03
CA VAL A 221 -15.01 14.40 -12.60
C VAL A 221 -15.58 15.67 -13.23
N LYS A 222 -15.78 16.72 -12.46
CA LYS A 222 -16.29 18.01 -12.96
C LYS A 222 -15.35 18.59 -14.03
N PRO A 223 -15.85 19.42 -14.96
CA PRO A 223 -14.97 20.22 -15.81
C PRO A 223 -13.99 21.05 -14.96
N GLY A 224 -12.71 21.08 -15.34
CA GLY A 224 -11.63 21.72 -14.58
C GLY A 224 -11.17 20.90 -13.36
N GLY A 225 -11.77 19.73 -13.08
CA GLY A 225 -11.37 18.84 -11.99
C GLY A 225 -10.13 18.01 -12.32
N ARG A 226 -9.79 17.09 -11.43
CA ARG A 226 -8.58 16.26 -11.57
C ARG A 226 -8.76 14.84 -11.12
N ALA A 227 -7.98 13.92 -11.68
CA ALA A 227 -7.95 12.51 -11.31
C ALA A 227 -6.52 12.08 -10.99
N VAL A 228 -6.29 11.55 -9.79
CA VAL A 228 -5.01 10.92 -9.39
C VAL A 228 -5.07 9.43 -9.69
N LEU A 229 -4.14 8.95 -10.52
CA LEU A 229 -4.03 7.57 -10.93
C LEU A 229 -3.03 6.85 -10.02
N VAL A 230 -3.53 5.96 -9.16
CA VAL A 230 -2.73 5.27 -8.12
C VAL A 230 -2.51 3.81 -8.46
N GLY A 231 -3.51 3.12 -9.00
CA GLY A 231 -3.45 1.69 -9.24
C GLY A 231 -4.12 1.23 -10.53
N TYR A 232 -3.89 -0.04 -10.90
CA TYR A 232 -4.39 -0.61 -12.15
C TYR A 232 -4.78 -2.11 -12.02
N THR A 233 -5.30 -2.50 -10.85
CA THR A 233 -5.64 -3.91 -10.56
C THR A 233 -6.80 -4.44 -11.40
N ALA A 234 -7.68 -3.57 -11.92
CA ALA A 234 -8.78 -3.93 -12.81
C ALA A 234 -8.44 -3.73 -14.30
N GLY A 235 -7.26 -3.17 -14.61
CA GLY A 235 -6.76 -2.96 -15.97
C GLY A 235 -5.80 -1.78 -16.04
N ASN A 236 -4.87 -1.85 -16.99
CA ASN A 236 -3.79 -0.86 -17.18
C ASN A 236 -3.95 -0.01 -18.45
N THR A 237 -5.10 -0.08 -19.10
CA THR A 237 -5.39 0.67 -20.33
C THR A 237 -6.54 1.62 -20.10
N LEU A 238 -6.41 2.86 -20.59
CA LEU A 238 -7.46 3.87 -20.63
C LEU A 238 -7.58 4.41 -22.07
N THR A 239 -8.79 4.37 -22.62
CA THR A 239 -9.10 4.98 -23.92
C THR A 239 -9.87 6.26 -23.70
N LEU A 240 -9.47 7.35 -24.33
CA LEU A 240 -10.09 8.67 -24.22
C LEU A 240 -10.57 9.17 -25.58
N ASP A 241 -11.78 9.72 -25.62
CA ASP A 241 -12.19 10.65 -26.67
C ASP A 241 -11.53 12.00 -26.39
N ILE A 242 -10.54 12.34 -27.20
CA ILE A 242 -9.71 13.53 -26.98
C ILE A 242 -10.54 14.82 -27.09
N ALA A 243 -11.49 14.90 -28.03
CA ALA A 243 -12.32 16.09 -28.18
C ALA A 243 -13.18 16.33 -26.93
N HIS A 244 -13.82 15.28 -26.44
CA HIS A 244 -14.62 15.35 -25.21
C HIS A 244 -13.74 15.62 -23.98
N PHE A 245 -12.56 15.00 -23.89
CA PHE A 245 -11.62 15.21 -22.80
C PHE A 245 -11.11 16.66 -22.72
N LEU A 246 -10.77 17.26 -23.88
CA LEU A 246 -10.35 18.67 -23.96
C LEU A 246 -11.46 19.63 -23.56
N GLN A 247 -12.71 19.37 -23.96
CA GLN A 247 -13.87 20.21 -23.57
C GLN A 247 -14.09 20.23 -22.04
N ARG A 248 -13.71 19.18 -21.35
CA ARG A 248 -13.89 19.06 -19.90
C ARG A 248 -12.73 19.63 -19.10
N ASP A 249 -11.60 19.88 -19.71
CA ASP A 249 -10.39 20.43 -19.06
C ASP A 249 -9.99 19.66 -17.78
N VAL A 250 -10.08 18.30 -17.81
CA VAL A 250 -9.77 17.46 -16.67
C VAL A 250 -8.28 17.11 -16.65
N SER A 251 -7.62 17.27 -15.51
CA SER A 251 -6.22 16.90 -15.33
C SER A 251 -6.07 15.42 -14.93
N LEU A 252 -5.21 14.67 -15.62
CA LEU A 252 -4.77 13.33 -15.20
C LEU A 252 -3.41 13.42 -14.52
N LEU A 253 -3.35 13.01 -13.25
CA LEU A 253 -2.18 13.15 -12.39
C LEU A 253 -1.65 11.74 -12.01
N PRO A 254 -0.57 11.25 -12.64
CA PRO A 254 -0.02 9.95 -12.28
C PRO A 254 0.71 10.01 -10.93
N LEU A 255 0.49 8.99 -10.08
CA LEU A 255 1.21 8.82 -8.84
C LEU A 255 2.36 7.81 -9.02
N ASN A 256 3.59 8.30 -8.94
CA ASN A 256 4.78 7.46 -8.88
C ASN A 256 5.42 7.53 -7.48
N MET A 257 5.11 6.57 -6.61
CA MET A 257 5.62 6.55 -5.24
C MET A 257 7.14 6.37 -5.16
N PHE A 258 7.78 5.82 -6.17
CA PHE A 258 9.25 5.75 -6.22
C PHE A 258 9.88 7.15 -6.28
N ARG A 259 9.29 8.06 -7.04
CA ARG A 259 9.74 9.47 -7.10
C ARG A 259 9.26 10.30 -5.92
N ARG A 260 8.20 9.88 -5.24
CA ARG A 260 7.55 10.58 -4.14
C ARG A 260 7.82 9.96 -2.77
N GLU A 261 8.74 9.01 -2.69
CA GLU A 261 9.10 8.39 -1.41
C GLU A 261 9.53 9.40 -0.34
N PRO A 262 10.30 10.48 -0.66
CA PRO A 262 10.65 11.48 0.35
C PRO A 262 9.41 12.16 0.98
N ALA A 263 8.39 12.49 0.19
CA ALA A 263 7.13 13.06 0.71
C ALA A 263 6.38 12.04 1.59
N GLY A 264 6.33 10.76 1.15
CA GLY A 264 5.76 9.69 1.96
C GLY A 264 6.49 9.48 3.29
N ARG A 265 7.83 9.50 3.29
CA ARG A 265 8.64 9.39 4.51
C ARG A 265 8.43 10.57 5.45
N ALA A 266 8.32 11.78 4.92
CA ALA A 266 8.01 12.97 5.72
C ALA A 266 6.64 12.90 6.40
N ALA A 267 5.64 12.28 5.74
CA ALA A 267 4.30 12.09 6.28
C ALA A 267 4.20 10.90 7.27
N ALA A 268 5.14 9.95 7.23
CA ALA A 268 5.04 8.71 7.99
C ALA A 268 4.86 8.90 9.52
N PRO A 269 5.54 9.85 10.20
CA PRO A 269 5.34 10.05 11.64
C PRO A 269 3.90 10.46 12.00
N ASP A 270 3.27 11.36 11.24
CA ASP A 270 1.87 11.77 11.45
C ASP A 270 0.90 10.61 11.18
N LEU A 271 1.11 9.88 10.09
CA LEU A 271 0.31 8.71 9.76
C LEU A 271 0.38 7.62 10.83
N LEU A 272 1.58 7.37 11.38
CA LEU A 272 1.75 6.45 12.51
C LEU A 272 1.08 6.94 13.79
N ALA A 273 1.13 8.23 14.09
CA ALA A 273 0.42 8.81 15.22
C ALA A 273 -1.09 8.61 15.08
N ARG A 274 -1.67 8.84 13.91
CA ARG A 274 -3.10 8.61 13.61
C ARG A 274 -3.49 7.13 13.67
N LEU A 275 -2.58 6.22 13.33
CA LEU A 275 -2.80 4.77 13.50
C LEU A 275 -2.73 4.36 14.97
N ALA A 276 -1.84 4.96 15.75
CA ALA A 276 -1.68 4.68 17.18
C ALA A 276 -2.91 5.13 17.99
N ASP A 277 -3.49 6.28 17.67
CA ASP A 277 -4.66 6.84 18.36
C ASP A 277 -6.02 6.43 17.77
N GLY A 278 -6.00 5.62 16.70
CA GLY A 278 -7.20 5.05 16.07
C GLY A 278 -7.98 5.98 15.14
N ARG A 279 -7.47 7.20 14.87
CA ARG A 279 -8.04 8.10 13.86
C ARG A 279 -7.90 7.55 12.46
N LEU A 280 -6.86 6.79 12.20
CA LEU A 280 -6.65 6.05 10.95
C LEU A 280 -6.67 4.55 11.25
N LYS A 281 -7.37 3.78 10.43
CA LYS A 281 -7.52 2.33 10.60
C LYS A 281 -7.01 1.59 9.37
N LEU A 282 -6.17 0.59 9.59
CA LEU A 282 -5.65 -0.29 8.57
C LEU A 282 -5.92 -1.75 8.96
N ASP A 283 -6.66 -2.47 8.13
CA ASP A 283 -6.93 -3.88 8.35
C ASP A 283 -5.73 -4.74 7.90
N VAL A 284 -5.41 -5.74 8.71
CA VAL A 284 -4.37 -6.73 8.40
C VAL A 284 -4.88 -8.14 8.61
N GLN A 285 -4.42 -9.07 7.79
CA GLN A 285 -4.65 -10.52 7.93
C GLN A 285 -3.33 -11.18 8.27
N PRO A 286 -3.17 -11.71 9.51
CA PRO A 286 -1.93 -12.35 9.92
C PRO A 286 -1.82 -13.78 9.34
N PHE A 287 -0.59 -14.18 9.03
CA PHE A 287 -0.15 -15.51 8.65
C PHE A 287 1.15 -15.82 9.39
N ALA A 288 1.41 -17.08 9.70
CA ALA A 288 2.74 -17.47 10.17
C ALA A 288 3.79 -17.32 9.06
N LEU A 289 5.06 -17.11 9.39
CA LEU A 289 6.14 -17.02 8.40
C LEU A 289 6.16 -18.26 7.48
N GLU A 290 5.92 -19.44 8.04
CA GLU A 290 5.84 -20.72 7.35
C GLU A 290 4.69 -20.80 6.33
N SER A 291 3.70 -19.92 6.45
CA SER A 291 2.53 -19.81 5.55
C SER A 291 2.69 -18.75 4.45
N ALA A 292 3.92 -18.33 4.13
CA ALA A 292 4.18 -17.30 3.14
C ALA A 292 3.56 -17.62 1.75
N ALA A 293 3.61 -18.88 1.31
CA ALA A 293 2.96 -19.32 0.07
C ALA A 293 1.42 -19.10 0.13
N GLN A 294 0.79 -19.49 1.24
CA GLN A 294 -0.64 -19.28 1.45
C GLN A 294 -1.01 -17.78 1.47
N ALA A 295 -0.17 -16.94 2.08
CA ALA A 295 -0.35 -15.49 2.07
C ALA A 295 -0.24 -14.89 0.65
N MET A 296 0.67 -15.40 -0.19
CA MET A 296 0.79 -15.04 -1.61
C MET A 296 -0.46 -15.43 -2.41
N ASP A 297 -1.03 -16.60 -2.15
CA ASP A 297 -2.27 -17.04 -2.78
C ASP A 297 -3.45 -16.18 -2.33
N TRP A 298 -3.51 -15.85 -1.04
CA TRP A 298 -4.57 -15.03 -0.46
C TRP A 298 -4.64 -13.63 -1.09
N ILE A 299 -3.49 -12.93 -1.29
CA ILE A 299 -3.49 -11.61 -1.95
C ILE A 299 -3.88 -11.66 -3.42
N SER A 300 -3.93 -12.86 -4.03
CA SER A 300 -4.32 -13.08 -5.41
C SER A 300 -5.82 -13.19 -5.59
N GLN A 301 -6.56 -13.49 -4.52
CA GLN A 301 -7.99 -13.65 -4.52
C GLN A 301 -8.70 -12.28 -4.53
N ARG A 302 -9.82 -12.17 -5.23
CA ARG A 302 -10.64 -10.96 -5.19
C ARG A 302 -11.45 -10.91 -3.89
N GLY A 303 -11.67 -9.70 -3.39
CA GLY A 303 -12.55 -9.48 -2.23
C GLY A 303 -11.90 -9.73 -0.86
N HIS A 304 -10.60 -10.03 -0.80
CA HIS A 304 -9.88 -10.09 0.47
C HIS A 304 -9.91 -8.73 1.18
N ARG A 305 -9.78 -8.72 2.50
CA ARG A 305 -9.81 -7.52 3.33
C ARG A 305 -8.44 -7.26 3.96
N GLY A 306 -7.96 -6.03 3.83
CA GLY A 306 -6.72 -5.60 4.47
C GLY A 306 -5.46 -6.09 3.75
N ARG A 307 -4.35 -6.10 4.48
CA ARG A 307 -3.04 -6.53 3.98
C ARG A 307 -2.60 -7.83 4.64
N ALA A 308 -2.06 -8.75 3.85
CA ALA A 308 -1.44 -9.94 4.40
C ALA A 308 -0.14 -9.57 5.13
N VAL A 309 0.04 -10.12 6.33
CA VAL A 309 1.20 -9.89 7.18
C VAL A 309 1.71 -11.21 7.71
N LEU A 310 2.97 -11.52 7.43
CA LEU A 310 3.70 -12.63 8.05
C LEU A 310 4.11 -12.20 9.46
N THR A 311 3.81 -13.02 10.45
CA THR A 311 4.23 -12.83 11.85
C THR A 311 5.34 -13.83 12.17
N MET A 312 6.41 -13.34 12.77
CA MET A 312 7.50 -14.17 13.25
C MET A 312 7.13 -14.68 14.64
N GLY A 313 7.26 -15.99 14.85
CA GLY A 313 7.08 -16.58 16.17
C GLY A 313 8.04 -15.93 17.19
N ARG A 314 7.57 -15.81 18.45
CA ARG A 314 8.42 -15.35 19.57
C ARG A 314 9.48 -16.36 19.91
#